data_969246ef70de0a7096718573e18d9dc9
#
_entry.id   969246ef70de0a7096718573e18d9dc9
#
_cell.length_a   1.000
_cell.length_b   1.000
_cell.length_c   1.000
_cell.angle_alpha   90.00
_cell.angle_beta   90.00
_cell.angle_gamma   90.00
#
_symmetry.space_group_name_H-M   'P 1'
#
loop_
_entity.id
_entity.type
_entity.pdbx_description
1 polymer ?
#
loop_
_entity_poly.entity_id
_entity_poly.type
_entity_poly.pdbx_seq_one_letter_code
_entity_poly.pdbx_strand_id
1 'polypeptide(L)'
;MTRAPLDASELELVRSVLRQHQEIESATLFGSRAKGTHSDRSDVDLALAGSLGALGAEAIAAELEELPLPYRFDVHALAAITHAPLLEHIERVGKVIYRSDGQP
;
A
#
# COMPACT_ATOMS: atom_id res chain seq x y z
N MET A 1 -2.29 -8.84 21.51
CA MET A 1 -1.84 -9.45 20.25
C MET A 1 -2.20 -8.55 19.09
N THR A 2 -1.24 -8.24 18.24
CA THR A 2 -1.48 -7.36 17.12
C THR A 2 -2.16 -8.12 15.98
N ARG A 3 -3.19 -7.51 15.41
CA ARG A 3 -3.87 -8.06 14.26
C ARG A 3 -2.97 -7.99 13.02
N ALA A 4 -2.99 -9.03 12.18
CA ALA A 4 -2.29 -8.98 10.91
C ALA A 4 -2.92 -7.90 10.03
N PRO A 5 -2.13 -7.07 9.33
CA PRO A 5 -2.66 -5.99 8.50
C PRO A 5 -3.50 -6.52 7.33
N LEU A 6 -3.10 -7.62 6.74
CA LEU A 6 -3.80 -8.36 5.69
C LEU A 6 -3.43 -9.82 5.88
N ASP A 7 -4.34 -10.74 5.57
CA ASP A 7 -3.96 -12.14 5.65
C ASP A 7 -3.09 -12.52 4.43
N ALA A 8 -2.51 -13.73 4.46
CA ALA A 8 -1.56 -14.14 3.44
C ALA A 8 -2.17 -14.17 2.03
N SER A 9 -3.43 -14.57 1.89
CA SER A 9 -4.07 -14.63 0.59
C SER A 9 -4.42 -13.24 0.07
N GLU A 10 -4.88 -12.36 0.95
CA GLU A 10 -5.15 -10.96 0.59
C GLU A 10 -3.88 -10.26 0.14
N LEU A 11 -2.81 -10.47 0.87
CA LEU A 11 -1.52 -9.87 0.57
C LEU A 11 -0.99 -10.33 -0.78
N GLU A 12 -1.15 -11.62 -1.11
CA GLU A 12 -0.71 -12.13 -2.39
C GLU A 12 -1.51 -11.55 -3.55
N LEU A 13 -2.82 -11.34 -3.36
CA LEU A 13 -3.65 -10.69 -4.38
C LEU A 13 -3.16 -9.27 -4.65
N VAL A 14 -2.87 -8.51 -3.60
CA VAL A 14 -2.35 -7.15 -3.74
C VAL A 14 -1.00 -7.18 -4.47
N ARG A 15 -0.10 -8.06 -4.07
CA ARG A 15 1.21 -8.19 -4.71
C ARG A 15 1.10 -8.55 -6.19
N SER A 16 0.11 -9.36 -6.57
CA SER A 16 -0.06 -9.76 -7.97
C SER A 16 -0.36 -8.57 -8.87
N VAL A 17 -1.11 -7.59 -8.37
CA VAL A 17 -1.36 -6.35 -9.11
C VAL A 17 -0.08 -5.52 -9.19
N LEU A 18 0.62 -5.35 -8.07
CA LEU A 18 1.82 -4.51 -8.02
C LEU A 18 2.92 -5.03 -8.94
N ARG A 19 3.06 -6.35 -9.07
CA ARG A 19 4.08 -6.96 -9.94
C ARG A 19 3.89 -6.63 -11.42
N GLN A 20 2.70 -6.25 -11.82
CA GLN A 20 2.43 -5.91 -13.21
C GLN A 20 2.91 -4.51 -13.59
N HIS A 21 3.36 -3.73 -12.61
CA HIS A 21 3.78 -2.34 -12.82
C HIS A 21 5.27 -2.20 -12.55
N GLN A 22 6.07 -2.17 -13.61
CA GLN A 22 7.53 -2.09 -13.50
C GLN A 22 8.00 -0.79 -12.85
N GLU A 23 7.22 0.27 -12.93
CA GLU A 23 7.54 1.56 -12.33
C GLU A 23 7.50 1.53 -10.80
N ILE A 24 6.85 0.53 -10.19
CA ILE A 24 6.78 0.42 -8.73
C ILE A 24 8.03 -0.30 -8.21
N GLU A 25 8.82 0.39 -7.40
CA GLU A 25 10.00 -0.21 -6.75
C GLU A 25 9.62 -0.88 -5.44
N SER A 26 8.71 -0.29 -4.68
CA SER A 26 8.25 -0.87 -3.43
C SER A 26 6.90 -0.30 -3.05
N ALA A 27 6.20 -1.02 -2.17
CA ALA A 27 4.93 -0.57 -1.61
C ALA A 27 5.00 -0.72 -0.10
N THR A 28 4.64 0.33 0.60
CA THR A 28 4.63 0.40 2.07
C THR A 28 3.21 0.57 2.56
N LEU A 29 2.77 -0.33 3.42
CA LEU A 29 1.49 -0.23 4.09
C LEU A 29 1.64 0.70 5.29
N PHE A 30 0.70 1.64 5.47
CA PHE A 30 0.71 2.53 6.61
C PHE A 30 -0.71 2.71 7.15
N GLY A 31 -0.92 3.64 8.05
CA GLY A 31 -2.23 3.89 8.62
C GLY A 31 -2.63 2.86 9.67
N SER A 32 -3.94 2.71 9.90
CA SER A 32 -4.44 1.87 10.98
C SER A 32 -4.07 0.40 10.83
N ARG A 33 -4.03 -0.12 9.61
CA ARG A 33 -3.67 -1.53 9.40
C ARG A 33 -2.22 -1.80 9.75
N ALA A 34 -1.32 -0.87 9.44
CA ALA A 34 0.09 -1.02 9.82
C ALA A 34 0.26 -0.94 11.33
N LYS A 35 -0.54 -0.10 12.00
CA LYS A 35 -0.49 0.06 13.46
C LYS A 35 -1.18 -1.08 14.21
N GLY A 36 -1.98 -1.89 13.53
CA GLY A 36 -2.75 -2.96 14.16
C GLY A 36 -4.01 -2.47 14.86
N THR A 37 -4.41 -1.22 14.64
CA THR A 37 -5.62 -0.63 15.24
C THR A 37 -6.82 -0.64 14.31
N HIS A 38 -6.71 -1.32 13.16
CA HIS A 38 -7.75 -1.34 12.16
C HIS A 38 -8.94 -2.22 12.53
N SER A 39 -10.06 -1.92 11.89
CA SER A 39 -11.24 -2.80 11.90
C SER A 39 -11.31 -3.52 10.55
N ASP A 40 -12.29 -4.42 10.41
CA ASP A 40 -12.51 -5.14 9.15
C ASP A 40 -12.88 -4.21 7.99
N ARG A 41 -13.31 -2.99 8.30
CA ARG A 41 -13.73 -2.00 7.31
C ARG A 41 -12.71 -0.90 7.04
N SER A 42 -11.57 -0.97 7.71
CA SER A 42 -10.54 0.05 7.53
C SER A 42 -9.97 0.00 6.13
N ASP A 43 -9.67 1.17 5.55
CA ASP A 43 -9.03 1.26 4.25
C ASP A 43 -7.64 0.66 4.30
N VAL A 44 -7.16 0.25 3.14
CA VAL A 44 -5.77 -0.19 2.98
C VAL A 44 -4.99 1.01 2.44
N ASP A 45 -4.08 1.54 3.24
CA ASP A 45 -3.28 2.71 2.90
C ASP A 45 -1.91 2.28 2.41
N LEU A 46 -1.60 2.62 1.16
CA LEU A 46 -0.33 2.24 0.53
C LEU A 46 0.43 3.46 0.01
N ALA A 47 1.74 3.45 0.23
CA ALA A 47 2.65 4.43 -0.35
C ALA A 47 3.58 3.70 -1.31
N LEU A 48 3.60 4.15 -2.56
CA LEU A 48 4.36 3.50 -3.62
C LEU A 48 5.61 4.31 -3.94
N ALA A 49 6.78 3.66 -3.85
CA ALA A 49 8.03 4.25 -4.29
C ALA A 49 8.28 3.80 -5.73
N GLY A 50 8.85 4.68 -6.53
CA GLY A 50 9.19 4.36 -7.91
C GLY A 50 8.93 5.53 -8.83
N SER A 51 8.90 5.27 -10.12
CA SER A 51 8.77 6.29 -11.16
C SER A 51 7.30 6.53 -11.50
N LEU A 52 6.52 6.96 -10.51
CA LEU A 52 5.11 7.25 -10.71
C LEU A 52 4.69 8.46 -9.87
N GLY A 53 3.68 9.19 -10.38
CA GLY A 53 3.10 10.31 -9.67
C GLY A 53 1.68 10.02 -9.21
N ALA A 54 0.94 11.09 -8.88
CA ALA A 54 -0.41 10.97 -8.33
C ALA A 54 -1.37 10.23 -9.27
N LEU A 55 -1.31 10.50 -10.56
CA LEU A 55 -2.20 9.82 -11.52
C LEU A 55 -1.91 8.33 -11.62
N GLY A 56 -0.62 7.96 -11.57
CA GLY A 56 -0.24 6.55 -11.57
C GLY A 56 -0.74 5.85 -10.32
N ALA A 57 -0.65 6.50 -9.17
CA ALA A 57 -1.15 5.93 -7.92
C ALA A 57 -2.67 5.74 -7.97
N GLU A 58 -3.42 6.69 -8.55
CA GLU A 58 -4.87 6.56 -8.71
C GLU A 58 -5.23 5.39 -9.60
N ALA A 59 -4.50 5.20 -10.71
CA ALA A 59 -4.75 4.09 -11.62
C ALA A 59 -4.54 2.76 -10.93
N ILE A 60 -3.48 2.65 -10.12
CA ILE A 60 -3.19 1.42 -9.37
C ILE A 60 -4.26 1.19 -8.31
N ALA A 61 -4.72 2.23 -7.63
CA ALA A 61 -5.81 2.11 -6.66
C ALA A 61 -7.05 1.51 -7.32
N ALA A 62 -7.40 1.96 -8.53
CA ALA A 62 -8.54 1.44 -9.25
C ALA A 62 -8.38 -0.05 -9.57
N GLU A 63 -7.18 -0.48 -9.96
CA GLU A 63 -6.91 -1.89 -10.22
C GLU A 63 -7.03 -2.73 -8.95
N LEU A 64 -6.50 -2.22 -7.85
CA LEU A 64 -6.58 -2.92 -6.55
C LEU A 64 -8.03 -3.08 -6.10
N GLU A 65 -8.86 -2.08 -6.36
CA GLU A 65 -10.27 -2.15 -5.97
C GLU A 65 -11.08 -3.12 -6.82
N GLU A 66 -10.52 -3.60 -7.94
CA GLU A 66 -11.15 -4.66 -8.73
C GLU A 66 -10.88 -6.05 -8.16
N LEU A 67 -9.96 -6.18 -7.20
CA LEU A 67 -9.70 -7.45 -6.55
C LEU A 67 -10.93 -7.89 -5.74
N PRO A 68 -11.12 -9.21 -5.53
CA PRO A 68 -12.24 -9.70 -4.72
C PRO A 68 -11.99 -9.50 -3.23
N LEU A 69 -11.78 -8.24 -2.83
CA LEU A 69 -11.53 -7.83 -1.46
C LEU A 69 -12.52 -6.75 -1.06
N PRO A 70 -13.00 -6.74 0.18
CA PRO A 70 -14.01 -5.78 0.61
C PRO A 70 -13.41 -4.44 1.07
N TYR A 71 -12.24 -4.08 0.59
CA TYR A 71 -11.52 -2.90 1.06
C TYR A 71 -11.47 -1.81 0.03
N ARG A 72 -11.41 -0.57 0.49
CA ARG A 72 -10.99 0.56 -0.32
C ARG A 72 -9.49 0.68 -0.21
N PHE A 73 -8.87 1.13 -1.28
CA PHE A 73 -7.43 1.33 -1.33
C PHE A 73 -7.13 2.81 -1.49
N ASP A 74 -6.42 3.36 -0.51
CA ASP A 74 -5.94 4.74 -0.55
C ASP A 74 -4.46 4.68 -0.90
N VAL A 75 -4.15 4.98 -2.17
CA VAL A 75 -2.80 4.78 -2.72
C VAL A 75 -2.16 6.12 -3.01
N HIS A 76 -0.95 6.30 -2.50
CA HIS A 76 -0.16 7.52 -2.69
C HIS A 76 1.15 7.18 -3.38
N ALA A 77 1.59 8.07 -4.29
CA ALA A 77 2.95 8.02 -4.81
C ALA A 77 3.84 8.78 -3.84
N LEU A 78 4.86 8.13 -3.29
CA LEU A 78 5.77 8.79 -2.33
C LEU A 78 6.36 10.07 -2.90
N ALA A 79 6.72 10.06 -4.19
CA ALA A 79 7.30 11.22 -4.84
C ALA A 79 6.36 12.42 -4.90
N ALA A 80 5.04 12.19 -4.80
CA ALA A 80 4.03 13.24 -4.86
C ALA A 80 3.60 13.73 -3.48
N ILE A 81 4.01 13.08 -2.40
CA ILE A 81 3.64 13.50 -1.06
C ILE A 81 4.51 14.66 -0.64
N THR A 82 3.87 15.80 -0.31
CA THR A 82 4.58 16.99 0.16
C THR A 82 4.29 17.29 1.64
N HIS A 83 3.29 16.60 2.22
CA HIS A 83 2.91 16.84 3.61
C HIS A 83 3.87 16.10 4.54
N ALA A 84 4.74 16.85 5.21
CA ALA A 84 5.79 16.28 6.05
C ALA A 84 5.27 15.37 7.17
N PRO A 85 4.19 15.70 7.88
CA PRO A 85 3.66 14.79 8.91
C PRO A 85 3.23 13.43 8.35
N LEU A 86 2.72 13.38 7.12
CA LEU A 86 2.34 12.11 6.50
C LEU A 86 3.57 11.28 6.18
N LEU A 87 4.62 11.91 5.62
CA LEU A 87 5.87 11.20 5.34
C LEU A 87 6.48 10.63 6.61
N GLU A 88 6.46 11.41 7.69
CA GLU A 88 6.99 10.97 8.98
C GLU A 88 6.18 9.80 9.53
N HIS A 89 4.85 9.84 9.40
CA HIS A 89 3.97 8.76 9.82
C HIS A 89 4.29 7.47 9.05
N ILE A 90 4.47 7.58 7.73
CA ILE A 90 4.80 6.43 6.88
C ILE A 90 6.14 5.81 7.31
N GLU A 91 7.15 6.64 7.58
CA GLU A 91 8.45 6.14 8.05
C GLU A 91 8.34 5.44 9.40
N ARG A 92 7.53 6.00 10.30
CA ARG A 92 7.44 5.48 11.68
C ARG A 92 6.67 4.19 11.77
N VAL A 93 5.54 4.08 11.06
CA VAL A 93 4.64 2.92 11.20
C VAL A 93 4.60 2.03 9.98
N GLY A 94 5.19 2.45 8.87
CA GLY A 94 5.09 1.74 7.60
C GLY A 94 5.69 0.36 7.63
N LYS A 95 5.05 -0.55 6.89
CA LYS A 95 5.53 -1.91 6.70
C LYS A 95 5.62 -2.17 5.20
N VAL A 96 6.83 -2.49 4.73
CA VAL A 96 7.03 -2.80 3.32
C VAL A 96 6.38 -4.14 3.01
N ILE A 97 5.42 -4.14 2.09
CA ILE A 97 4.71 -5.36 1.69
C ILE A 97 5.11 -5.86 0.32
N TYR A 98 5.84 -5.06 -0.45
CA TYR A 98 6.25 -5.45 -1.79
C TYR A 98 7.54 -4.72 -2.19
N ARG A 99 8.44 -5.44 -2.83
CA ARG A 99 9.62 -4.87 -3.49
C ARG A 99 9.81 -5.55 -4.84
N SER A 100 10.19 -4.76 -5.84
CA SER A 100 10.37 -5.26 -7.19
C SER A 100 11.52 -6.24 -7.33
N ASP A 101 12.44 -6.26 -6.34
CA ASP A 101 13.55 -7.21 -6.32
C ASP A 101 13.17 -8.56 -5.69
N GLY A 102 11.89 -8.77 -5.40
CA GLY A 102 11.40 -10.02 -4.82
C GLY A 102 11.48 -10.10 -3.31
N GLN A 103 11.93 -9.04 -2.64
CA GLN A 103 12.01 -9.00 -1.17
C GLN A 103 10.84 -8.19 -0.63
N PRO A 104 10.01 -8.76 0.24
CA PRO A 104 8.95 -7.98 0.89
C PRO A 104 9.49 -7.02 1.93
#